data_f94343aad615b68744e0f43cdb3612a7
#
_entry.id   f94343aad615b68744e0f43cdb3612a7
#
_cell.length_a   1.000
_cell.length_b   1.000
_cell.length_c   1.000
_cell.angle_alpha   90.00
_cell.angle_beta   90.00
_cell.angle_gamma   90.00
#
_symmetry.space_group_name_H-M   'P 1'
#
loop_
_entity.id
_entity.type
_entity.pdbx_description
1 polymer ?
#
loop_
_entity_poly.entity_id
_entity_poly.type
_entity_poly.pdbx_seq_one_letter_code
_entity_poly.pdbx_strand_id
1 'polypeptide(L)'
;MKPEITLLSDKVWHHILDEARTTATEEPLLRDYLVSTLLNHDNLNTALSHHLANKLASIAAPASMLRTIMSDIFSDPDVLNKVARDIQATVDRDSACTLYSSPFLYFKGFLSLQAYRAAHHLWTQGKTSMALLLQHRISVTFAVDIHPAAMIGSGVMIDHATGL
;
A
#
# COMPACT_ATOMS: atom_id res chain seq x y z
N MET A 1 -0.92 27.92 -21.05
CA MET A 1 -1.30 26.63 -20.46
C MET A 1 -0.12 26.18 -19.62
N LYS A 2 -0.22 26.20 -18.29
CA LYS A 2 0.83 25.65 -17.42
C LYS A 2 0.84 24.13 -17.62
N PRO A 3 2.01 23.47 -17.76
CA PRO A 3 2.05 22.03 -17.80
C PRO A 3 1.46 21.49 -16.50
N GLU A 4 0.48 20.61 -16.61
CA GLU A 4 -0.10 19.90 -15.48
C GLU A 4 1.00 19.05 -14.87
N ILE A 5 1.41 19.36 -13.64
CA ILE A 5 2.46 18.61 -12.94
C ILE A 5 1.82 17.28 -12.55
N THR A 6 2.06 16.25 -13.37
CA THR A 6 1.62 14.89 -13.03
C THR A 6 2.36 14.42 -11.77
N LEU A 7 1.62 14.11 -10.72
CA LEU A 7 2.18 13.62 -9.47
C LEU A 7 2.85 12.24 -9.66
N LEU A 8 3.85 11.93 -8.86
CA LEU A 8 4.51 10.61 -8.91
C LEU A 8 3.50 9.48 -8.63
N SER A 9 2.56 9.69 -7.72
CA SER A 9 1.46 8.75 -7.43
C SER A 9 0.63 8.42 -8.66
N ASP A 10 0.34 9.41 -9.53
CA ASP A 10 -0.44 9.20 -10.74
C ASP A 10 0.36 8.41 -11.78
N LYS A 11 1.65 8.71 -11.92
CA LYS A 11 2.54 7.96 -12.82
C LYS A 11 2.65 6.50 -12.42
N VAL A 12 2.92 6.24 -11.14
CA VAL A 12 3.00 4.89 -10.58
C VAL A 12 1.68 4.15 -10.76
N TRP A 13 0.56 4.83 -10.52
CA TRP A 13 -0.77 4.25 -10.68
C TRP A 13 -1.06 3.85 -12.13
N HIS A 14 -0.70 4.69 -13.11
CA HIS A 14 -0.85 4.35 -14.53
C HIS A 14 -0.04 3.11 -14.92
N HIS A 15 1.22 3.01 -14.47
CA HIS A 15 2.02 1.79 -14.70
C HIS A 15 1.34 0.54 -14.12
N ILE A 16 0.87 0.61 -12.87
CA ILE A 16 0.17 -0.50 -12.21
C ILE A 16 -1.07 -0.93 -13.01
N LEU A 17 -1.87 0.03 -13.49
CA LEU A 17 -3.07 -0.27 -14.28
C LEU A 17 -2.75 -0.92 -15.63
N ASP A 18 -1.74 -0.43 -16.33
CA ASP A 18 -1.37 -0.97 -17.64
C ASP A 18 -0.81 -2.39 -17.50
N GLU A 19 0.02 -2.64 -16.50
CA GLU A 19 0.52 -3.97 -16.15
C GLU A 19 -0.63 -4.92 -15.77
N ALA A 20 -1.57 -4.46 -14.94
CA ALA A 20 -2.72 -5.26 -14.53
C ALA A 20 -3.63 -5.65 -15.71
N ARG A 21 -3.85 -4.76 -16.67
CA ARG A 21 -4.60 -5.05 -17.91
C ARG A 21 -3.90 -6.10 -18.77
N THR A 22 -2.59 -5.97 -18.92
CA THR A 22 -1.75 -6.93 -19.66
C THR A 22 -1.82 -8.30 -18.99
N THR A 23 -1.56 -8.38 -17.69
CA THR A 23 -1.60 -9.63 -16.93
C THR A 23 -2.99 -10.28 -16.96
N ALA A 24 -4.07 -9.50 -16.84
CA ALA A 24 -5.44 -10.02 -16.91
C ALA A 24 -5.79 -10.62 -18.29
N THR A 25 -5.07 -10.24 -19.33
CA THR A 25 -5.21 -10.78 -20.67
C THR A 25 -4.36 -12.05 -20.86
N GLU A 26 -3.12 -12.02 -20.38
CA GLU A 26 -2.15 -13.12 -20.51
C GLU A 26 -2.44 -14.27 -19.54
N GLU A 27 -2.96 -13.95 -18.33
CA GLU A 27 -3.29 -14.91 -17.28
C GLU A 27 -4.77 -14.78 -16.85
N PRO A 28 -5.73 -15.30 -17.65
CA PRO A 28 -7.17 -15.10 -17.41
C PRO A 28 -7.67 -15.55 -16.02
N LEU A 29 -6.99 -16.51 -15.39
CA LEU A 29 -7.35 -16.98 -14.03
C LEU A 29 -7.11 -15.92 -12.95
N LEU A 30 -6.24 -14.93 -13.20
CA LEU A 30 -5.99 -13.80 -12.29
C LEU A 30 -6.93 -12.61 -12.52
N ARG A 31 -7.75 -12.65 -13.59
CA ARG A 31 -8.59 -11.50 -13.99
C ARG A 31 -9.46 -10.97 -12.86
N ASP A 32 -10.23 -11.84 -12.21
CA ASP A 32 -11.16 -11.41 -11.15
C ASP A 32 -10.41 -10.81 -9.95
N TYR A 33 -9.27 -11.36 -9.61
CA TYR A 33 -8.40 -10.81 -8.57
C TYR A 33 -7.87 -9.43 -8.94
N LEU A 34 -7.36 -9.27 -10.17
CA LEU A 34 -6.83 -7.98 -10.64
C LEU A 34 -7.94 -6.93 -10.81
N VAL A 35 -9.12 -7.33 -11.29
CA VAL A 35 -10.28 -6.44 -11.37
C VAL A 35 -10.69 -5.95 -9.99
N SER A 36 -10.84 -6.85 -9.02
CA SER A 36 -11.29 -6.49 -7.67
C SER A 36 -10.25 -5.68 -6.89
N THR A 37 -8.95 -5.91 -7.14
CA THR A 37 -7.86 -5.30 -6.37
C THR A 37 -7.35 -4.00 -7.01
N LEU A 38 -7.36 -3.89 -8.32
CA LEU A 38 -6.77 -2.78 -9.07
C LEU A 38 -7.74 -2.10 -10.04
N LEU A 39 -8.31 -2.85 -11.01
CA LEU A 39 -8.97 -2.25 -12.17
C LEU A 39 -10.31 -1.58 -11.87
N ASN A 40 -10.95 -1.91 -10.75
CA ASN A 40 -12.19 -1.27 -10.28
C ASN A 40 -11.94 -0.04 -9.38
N HIS A 41 -10.69 0.43 -9.30
CA HIS A 41 -10.33 1.58 -8.49
C HIS A 41 -9.88 2.75 -9.35
N ASP A 42 -10.25 3.97 -8.95
CA ASP A 42 -9.97 5.18 -9.71
C ASP A 42 -8.53 5.69 -9.54
N ASN A 43 -7.91 5.37 -8.41
CA ASN A 43 -6.58 5.89 -8.04
C ASN A 43 -5.85 4.99 -7.05
N LEU A 44 -4.56 5.29 -6.83
CA LEU A 44 -3.68 4.54 -5.93
C LEU A 44 -4.22 4.50 -4.49
N ASN A 45 -4.80 5.59 -3.98
CA ASN A 45 -5.38 5.63 -2.63
C ASN A 45 -6.49 4.59 -2.47
N THR A 46 -7.50 4.62 -3.34
CA THR A 46 -8.68 3.73 -3.22
C THR A 46 -8.30 2.27 -3.37
N ALA A 47 -7.37 1.95 -4.29
CA ALA A 47 -6.86 0.60 -4.47
C ALA A 47 -6.06 0.11 -3.25
N LEU A 48 -5.11 0.92 -2.76
CA LEU A 48 -4.28 0.56 -1.63
C LEU A 48 -5.10 0.39 -0.35
N SER A 49 -6.03 1.31 -0.09
CA SER A 49 -6.93 1.25 1.06
C SER A 49 -7.78 -0.01 1.05
N HIS A 50 -8.32 -0.39 -0.12
CA HIS A 50 -9.08 -1.62 -0.29
C HIS A 50 -8.20 -2.87 -0.05
N HIS A 51 -7.03 -2.91 -0.68
CA HIS A 51 -6.14 -4.07 -0.62
C HIS A 51 -5.62 -4.31 0.80
N LEU A 52 -5.11 -3.28 1.47
CA LEU A 52 -4.62 -3.38 2.85
C LEU A 52 -5.75 -3.71 3.84
N ALA A 53 -6.92 -3.08 3.69
CA ALA A 53 -8.06 -3.36 4.56
C ALA A 53 -8.48 -4.84 4.50
N ASN A 54 -8.52 -5.43 3.30
CA ASN A 54 -8.87 -6.84 3.13
C ASN A 54 -7.80 -7.77 3.73
N LYS A 55 -6.51 -7.46 3.56
CA LYS A 55 -5.42 -8.27 4.13
C LYS A 55 -5.37 -8.19 5.67
N LEU A 56 -5.62 -7.02 6.24
CA LEU A 56 -5.52 -6.78 7.68
C LEU A 56 -6.81 -7.07 8.44
N ALA A 57 -7.91 -7.38 7.75
CA ALA A 57 -9.21 -7.61 8.37
C ALA A 57 -9.19 -8.75 9.39
N SER A 58 -10.04 -8.60 10.40
CA SER A 58 -10.33 -9.61 11.41
C SER A 58 -11.74 -9.37 11.97
N ILE A 59 -12.22 -10.27 12.84
CA ILE A 59 -13.50 -10.06 13.53
C ILE A 59 -13.50 -8.74 14.32
N ALA A 60 -12.40 -8.43 15.01
CA ALA A 60 -12.26 -7.20 15.81
C ALA A 60 -11.96 -5.94 14.96
N ALA A 61 -11.49 -6.10 13.74
CA ALA A 61 -11.18 -5.01 12.82
C ALA A 61 -11.71 -5.33 11.40
N PRO A 62 -13.01 -5.12 11.15
CA PRO A 62 -13.62 -5.43 9.86
C PRO A 62 -13.00 -4.62 8.70
N ALA A 63 -12.95 -5.20 7.50
CA ALA A 63 -12.39 -4.56 6.31
C ALA A 63 -13.05 -3.21 5.99
N SER A 64 -14.35 -3.06 6.21
CA SER A 64 -15.08 -1.80 6.00
C SER A 64 -14.54 -0.67 6.90
N MET A 65 -14.31 -0.95 8.18
CA MET A 65 -13.73 0.01 9.13
C MET A 65 -12.31 0.40 8.71
N LEU A 66 -11.46 -0.59 8.44
CA LEU A 66 -10.08 -0.35 8.03
C LEU A 66 -9.99 0.43 6.73
N ARG A 67 -10.86 0.14 5.75
CA ARG A 67 -10.92 0.86 4.48
C ARG A 67 -11.25 2.33 4.67
N THR A 68 -12.24 2.66 5.50
CA THR A 68 -12.61 4.04 5.79
C THR A 68 -11.44 4.82 6.39
N ILE A 69 -10.77 4.24 7.39
CA ILE A 69 -9.62 4.87 8.05
C ILE A 69 -8.46 5.06 7.06
N MET A 70 -8.11 4.03 6.29
CA MET A 70 -6.98 4.08 5.36
C MET A 70 -7.24 5.02 4.20
N SER A 71 -8.46 5.05 3.66
CA SER A 71 -8.84 5.96 2.57
C SER A 71 -8.73 7.42 2.99
N ASP A 72 -9.10 7.75 4.22
CA ASP A 72 -8.93 9.08 4.79
C ASP A 72 -7.43 9.45 4.90
N ILE A 73 -6.62 8.56 5.45
CA ILE A 73 -5.17 8.78 5.64
C ILE A 73 -4.43 8.91 4.31
N PHE A 74 -4.69 8.01 3.35
CA PHE A 74 -4.03 8.04 2.03
C PHE A 74 -4.61 9.12 1.09
N SER A 75 -5.65 9.85 1.50
CA SER A 75 -6.07 11.07 0.82
C SER A 75 -5.11 12.24 1.03
N ASP A 76 -4.25 12.16 2.07
CA ASP A 76 -3.16 13.11 2.29
C ASP A 76 -2.10 12.93 1.19
N PRO A 77 -1.84 13.97 0.34
CA PRO A 77 -0.88 13.89 -0.75
C PRO A 77 0.55 13.56 -0.28
N ASP A 78 0.95 14.00 0.91
CA ASP A 78 2.28 13.73 1.45
C ASP A 78 2.43 12.25 1.82
N VAL A 79 1.40 11.64 2.39
CA VAL A 79 1.39 10.21 2.70
C VAL A 79 1.39 9.40 1.41
N LEU A 80 0.53 9.75 0.46
CA LEU A 80 0.41 9.02 -0.81
C LEU A 80 1.69 9.14 -1.66
N ASN A 81 2.37 10.29 -1.63
CA ASN A 81 3.65 10.48 -2.30
C ASN A 81 4.75 9.57 -1.70
N LYS A 82 4.75 9.33 -0.38
CA LYS A 82 5.67 8.37 0.26
C LYS A 82 5.40 6.96 -0.25
N VAL A 83 4.15 6.55 -0.40
CA VAL A 83 3.75 5.26 -0.99
C VAL A 83 4.33 5.10 -2.39
N ALA A 84 4.13 6.09 -3.26
CA ALA A 84 4.63 6.07 -4.62
C ALA A 84 6.18 5.98 -4.69
N ARG A 85 6.87 6.72 -3.81
CA ARG A 85 8.34 6.65 -3.70
C ARG A 85 8.84 5.29 -3.21
N ASP A 86 8.10 4.61 -2.36
CA ASP A 86 8.48 3.27 -1.87
C ASP A 86 8.30 2.22 -2.97
N ILE A 87 7.23 2.31 -3.79
CA ILE A 87 7.06 1.47 -4.98
C ILE A 87 8.21 1.70 -5.96
N GLN A 88 8.50 2.96 -6.30
CA GLN A 88 9.59 3.32 -7.20
C GLN A 88 10.93 2.78 -6.69
N ALA A 89 11.22 2.96 -5.40
CA ALA A 89 12.47 2.48 -4.79
C ALA A 89 12.60 0.95 -4.85
N THR A 90 11.48 0.23 -4.73
CA THR A 90 11.48 -1.23 -4.86
C THR A 90 11.83 -1.65 -6.28
N VAL A 91 11.19 -1.05 -7.28
CA VAL A 91 11.47 -1.34 -8.69
C VAL A 91 12.91 -0.97 -9.07
N ASP A 92 13.43 0.16 -8.55
CA ASP A 92 14.78 0.63 -8.88
C ASP A 92 15.90 -0.21 -8.25
N ARG A 93 15.65 -0.86 -7.11
CA ARG A 93 16.70 -1.51 -6.31
C ARG A 93 16.64 -3.03 -6.32
N ASP A 94 15.47 -3.60 -6.48
CA ASP A 94 15.30 -5.05 -6.56
C ASP A 94 15.36 -5.49 -8.02
N SER A 95 16.47 -6.11 -8.40
CA SER A 95 16.68 -6.61 -9.77
C SER A 95 15.69 -7.71 -10.18
N ALA A 96 15.00 -8.34 -9.21
CA ALA A 96 13.95 -9.31 -9.48
C ALA A 96 12.56 -8.66 -9.65
N CYS A 97 12.40 -7.39 -9.27
CA CYS A 97 11.15 -6.65 -9.37
C CYS A 97 11.13 -5.80 -10.66
N THR A 98 10.45 -6.29 -11.68
CA THR A 98 10.35 -5.61 -12.99
C THR A 98 9.04 -4.86 -13.20
N LEU A 99 8.06 -5.04 -12.31
CA LEU A 99 6.72 -4.47 -12.42
C LEU A 99 6.38 -3.64 -11.18
N TYR A 100 5.74 -2.50 -11.39
CA TYR A 100 5.21 -1.64 -10.32
C TYR A 100 4.07 -2.30 -9.53
N SER A 101 3.30 -3.17 -10.20
CA SER A 101 2.22 -3.93 -9.58
C SER A 101 2.71 -5.02 -8.62
N SER A 102 3.93 -5.55 -8.81
CA SER A 102 4.45 -6.65 -7.98
C SER A 102 4.59 -6.29 -6.49
N PRO A 103 5.24 -5.18 -6.09
CA PRO A 103 5.28 -4.79 -4.69
C PRO A 103 3.90 -4.48 -4.13
N PHE A 104 3.03 -3.83 -4.91
CA PHE A 104 1.67 -3.52 -4.51
C PHE A 104 0.84 -4.77 -4.18
N LEU A 105 0.91 -5.80 -5.03
CA LEU A 105 0.08 -6.99 -4.90
C LEU A 105 0.64 -8.03 -3.93
N TYR A 106 1.97 -8.22 -3.90
CA TYR A 106 2.57 -9.44 -3.38
C TYR A 106 3.64 -9.22 -2.32
N PHE A 107 4.36 -8.08 -2.30
CA PHE A 107 5.51 -7.92 -1.41
C PHE A 107 5.06 -7.49 -0.02
N LYS A 108 5.13 -8.42 0.94
CA LYS A 108 4.69 -8.14 2.31
C LYS A 108 5.51 -7.05 3.01
N GLY A 109 6.77 -6.86 2.63
CA GLY A 109 7.60 -5.77 3.11
C GLY A 109 7.04 -4.40 2.72
N PHE A 110 6.65 -4.24 1.45
CA PHE A 110 5.97 -3.05 0.97
C PHE A 110 4.62 -2.85 1.67
N LEU A 111 3.78 -3.90 1.69
CA LEU A 111 2.44 -3.82 2.28
C LEU A 111 2.46 -3.50 3.77
N SER A 112 3.38 -4.09 4.53
CA SER A 112 3.56 -3.79 5.95
C SER A 112 4.04 -2.36 6.19
N LEU A 113 4.94 -1.85 5.35
CA LEU A 113 5.42 -0.48 5.43
C LEU A 113 4.29 0.53 5.16
N GLN A 114 3.42 0.27 4.16
CA GLN A 114 2.30 1.18 3.89
C GLN A 114 1.25 1.13 5.01
N ALA A 115 0.96 -0.05 5.54
CA ALA A 115 0.09 -0.18 6.71
C ALA A 115 0.68 0.52 7.95
N TYR A 116 2.00 0.43 8.16
CA TYR A 116 2.71 1.20 9.18
C TYR A 116 2.54 2.72 8.97
N ARG A 117 2.61 3.23 7.74
CA ARG A 117 2.40 4.68 7.47
C ARG A 117 1.02 5.14 7.95
N ALA A 118 0.00 4.30 7.77
CA ALA A 118 -1.33 4.58 8.31
C ALA A 118 -1.33 4.55 9.85
N ALA A 119 -0.67 3.58 10.48
CA ALA A 119 -0.54 3.51 11.94
C ALA A 119 0.24 4.71 12.50
N HIS A 120 1.33 5.12 11.84
CA HIS A 120 2.12 6.30 12.22
C HIS A 120 1.30 7.60 12.13
N HIS A 121 0.51 7.76 11.08
CA HIS A 121 -0.37 8.92 10.93
C HIS A 121 -1.39 9.02 12.09
N LEU A 122 -2.02 7.90 12.47
CA LEU A 122 -2.91 7.85 13.63
C LEU A 122 -2.18 8.15 14.94
N TRP A 123 -0.96 7.64 15.10
CA TRP A 123 -0.13 7.89 16.27
C TRP A 123 0.17 9.38 16.44
N THR A 124 0.58 10.06 15.37
CA THR A 124 0.87 11.50 15.39
C THR A 124 -0.35 12.36 15.66
N GLN A 125 -1.56 11.84 15.39
CA GLN A 125 -2.83 12.48 15.74
C GLN A 125 -3.31 12.15 17.16
N GLY A 126 -2.53 11.43 17.97
CA GLY A 126 -2.94 11.01 19.33
C GLY A 126 -3.93 9.86 19.37
N LYS A 127 -4.27 9.24 18.24
CA LYS A 127 -5.18 8.08 18.15
C LYS A 127 -4.40 6.78 18.43
N THR A 128 -3.73 6.73 19.58
CA THR A 128 -2.74 5.70 19.93
C THR A 128 -3.32 4.29 19.97
N SER A 129 -4.53 4.10 20.50
CA SER A 129 -5.16 2.77 20.58
C SER A 129 -5.44 2.20 19.17
N MET A 130 -5.88 3.03 18.22
CA MET A 130 -6.10 2.60 16.84
C MET A 130 -4.78 2.32 16.11
N ALA A 131 -3.74 3.12 16.37
CA ALA A 131 -2.40 2.89 15.84
C ALA A 131 -1.83 1.55 16.32
N LEU A 132 -1.99 1.23 17.61
CA LEU A 132 -1.56 -0.06 18.18
C LEU A 132 -2.38 -1.24 17.67
N LEU A 133 -3.68 -1.06 17.44
CA LEU A 133 -4.50 -2.08 16.77
C LEU A 133 -3.97 -2.39 15.36
N LEU A 134 -3.64 -1.37 14.57
CA LEU A 134 -3.02 -1.57 13.25
C LEU A 134 -1.66 -2.24 13.36
N GLN A 135 -0.78 -1.81 14.27
CA GLN A 135 0.51 -2.47 14.52
C GLN A 135 0.32 -3.96 14.80
N HIS A 136 -0.60 -4.31 15.70
CA HIS A 136 -0.91 -5.71 16.00
C HIS A 136 -1.37 -6.47 14.74
N ARG A 137 -2.27 -5.88 13.95
CA ARG A 137 -2.74 -6.53 12.71
C ARG A 137 -1.61 -6.71 11.68
N ILE A 138 -0.72 -5.74 11.55
CA ILE A 138 0.46 -5.82 10.68
C ILE A 138 1.37 -6.97 11.12
N SER A 139 1.68 -7.04 12.41
CA SER A 139 2.55 -8.07 12.99
C SER A 139 1.98 -9.47 12.76
N VAL A 140 0.69 -9.68 13.04
CA VAL A 140 0.04 -10.99 12.84
C VAL A 140 -0.07 -11.36 11.37
N THR A 141 -0.31 -10.39 10.48
CA THR A 141 -0.56 -10.67 9.05
C THR A 141 0.74 -10.84 8.25
N PHE A 142 1.75 -9.98 8.52
CA PHE A 142 2.95 -9.90 7.69
C PHE A 142 4.23 -10.41 8.40
N ALA A 143 4.16 -10.72 9.70
CA ALA A 143 5.34 -11.03 10.54
C ALA A 143 6.36 -9.87 10.54
N VAL A 144 5.87 -8.64 10.54
CA VAL A 144 6.65 -7.39 10.58
C VAL A 144 6.13 -6.55 11.72
N ASP A 145 6.98 -6.14 12.65
CA ASP A 145 6.59 -5.39 13.84
C ASP A 145 7.33 -4.04 13.91
N ILE A 146 6.69 -3.01 13.39
CA ILE A 146 7.20 -1.63 13.41
C ILE A 146 6.31 -0.81 14.34
N HIS A 147 6.90 -0.26 15.41
CA HIS A 147 6.14 0.59 16.33
C HIS A 147 5.65 1.88 15.61
N PRO A 148 4.39 2.29 15.79
CA PRO A 148 3.83 3.47 15.10
C PRO A 148 4.56 4.78 15.37
N ALA A 149 5.28 4.90 16.49
CA ALA A 149 6.09 6.07 16.80
C ALA A 149 7.43 6.14 16.01
N ALA A 150 7.84 5.06 15.35
CA ALA A 150 9.06 5.08 14.55
C ALA A 150 8.96 6.11 13.43
N MET A 151 10.06 6.76 13.10
CA MET A 151 10.13 7.79 12.05
C MET A 151 10.83 7.22 10.82
N ILE A 152 10.05 6.77 9.84
CA ILE A 152 10.56 6.19 8.59
C ILE A 152 10.32 7.16 7.44
N GLY A 153 11.39 7.51 6.72
CA GLY A 153 11.36 8.36 5.54
C GLY A 153 10.61 7.75 4.36
N SER A 154 10.83 8.25 3.16
CA SER A 154 10.26 7.72 1.92
C SER A 154 11.34 7.13 1.02
N GLY A 155 10.92 6.35 0.00
CA GLY A 155 11.84 5.64 -0.88
C GLY A 155 12.53 4.48 -0.17
N VAL A 156 11.79 3.78 0.67
CA VAL A 156 12.26 2.64 1.47
C VAL A 156 11.80 1.34 0.84
N MET A 157 12.71 0.40 0.70
CA MET A 157 12.44 -0.99 0.33
C MET A 157 12.73 -1.87 1.55
N ILE A 158 11.77 -2.73 1.89
CA ILE A 158 11.94 -3.80 2.88
C ILE A 158 11.87 -5.12 2.12
N ASP A 159 13.03 -5.76 1.98
CA ASP A 159 13.15 -7.00 1.23
C ASP A 159 12.76 -8.20 2.11
N HIS A 160 12.01 -9.16 1.53
CA HIS A 160 11.49 -10.38 2.15
C HIS A 160 10.74 -10.21 3.47
N ALA A 161 11.15 -9.35 4.38
CA ALA A 161 10.48 -8.88 5.60
C ALA A 161 10.02 -9.97 6.58
N THR A 162 10.60 -11.16 6.56
CA THR A 162 10.21 -12.23 7.48
C THR A 162 10.90 -12.06 8.83
N GLY A 163 10.11 -11.80 9.90
CA GLY A 163 10.62 -11.65 11.26
C GLY A 163 11.33 -10.31 11.51
N LEU A 164 10.92 -9.27 10.80
CA LEU A 164 11.41 -7.91 11.02
C LEU A 164 10.73 -7.28 12.23
#